data_65cf6c464ca8dfba6ffb4ef03a935ddb
#
_entry.id   65cf6c464ca8dfba6ffb4ef03a935ddb
#
_cell.length_a   1.000
_cell.length_b   1.000
_cell.length_c   1.000
_cell.angle_alpha   90.00
_cell.angle_beta   90.00
_cell.angle_gamma   90.00
#
_symmetry.space_group_name_H-M   'P 1'
#
loop_
_entity.id
_entity.type
_entity.pdbx_description
1 polymer ?
#
loop_
_entity_poly.entity_id
_entity_poly.type
_entity_poly.pdbx_seq_one_letter_code
_entity_poly.pdbx_strand_id
1 'polypeptide(L)'
;MHAARVEQNHHGQTKEDVFLCIPPLYHTGAKMHWFGSLISGGKAVLLKGVKPEFILDTVSREKCTIVWLLVPWAQDILDAIDSGEVTLSKYELSQWRLMHIGAQPVPPSLIARWKKVFPNHKYDTNYGLSESIGPGCVHLGMDNIDKVGAIGKAGFGWKVKIVDDKGNTVKRGEVGELCVKGPGVMTCYYRDPKATAETLKDGWLFTGDMAQEDEDGFIYLVDRKKDVIISGGENLYPVQIEDFLRSHDAIRDVAVIGLPDQRLGEIAAAIIELKPDHPCTEEEIMAFCQKLPRYKRPHKIIFADIPRNPTGKIEKPKLRKIYCGESLVAKQNHG
;
A
#
# COMPACT_ATOMS: atom_id res chain seq x y z
N MET A 1 1.41 -7.38 -21.29
CA MET A 1 1.57 -8.85 -21.34
C MET A 1 2.55 -9.37 -20.28
N HIS A 2 3.78 -8.81 -20.12
CA HIS A 2 4.73 -9.31 -19.13
C HIS A 2 4.15 -9.29 -17.71
N ALA A 3 3.66 -8.14 -17.23
CA ALA A 3 3.05 -8.00 -15.92
C ALA A 3 1.92 -9.01 -15.67
N ALA A 4 1.03 -9.20 -16.67
CA ALA A 4 -0.05 -10.18 -16.58
C ALA A 4 0.45 -11.63 -16.41
N ARG A 5 1.55 -12.00 -17.08
CA ARG A 5 2.19 -13.30 -16.92
C ARG A 5 2.85 -13.46 -15.55
N VAL A 6 3.46 -12.40 -15.02
CA VAL A 6 4.08 -12.40 -13.69
C VAL A 6 3.01 -12.68 -12.64
N GLU A 7 1.90 -11.94 -12.67
CA GLU A 7 0.80 -12.13 -11.72
C GLU A 7 0.17 -13.52 -11.82
N GLN A 8 -0.16 -13.95 -13.05
CA GLN A 8 -0.71 -15.27 -13.27
C GLN A 8 0.19 -16.37 -12.70
N ASN A 9 1.52 -16.24 -12.91
CA ASN A 9 2.49 -17.21 -12.41
C ASN A 9 2.57 -17.22 -10.88
N HIS A 10 2.65 -16.04 -10.24
CA HIS A 10 2.71 -15.93 -8.78
C HIS A 10 1.43 -16.42 -8.09
N HIS A 11 0.27 -16.19 -8.69
CA HIS A 11 -1.01 -16.69 -8.16
C HIS A 11 -1.27 -18.17 -8.50
N GLY A 12 -0.41 -18.82 -9.27
CA GLY A 12 -0.67 -20.16 -9.80
C GLY A 12 -2.02 -20.21 -10.53
N GLN A 13 -2.35 -19.15 -11.29
CA GLN A 13 -3.64 -19.03 -11.95
C GLN A 13 -3.72 -19.95 -13.16
N THR A 14 -4.83 -20.69 -13.24
CA THR A 14 -5.11 -21.67 -14.29
C THR A 14 -6.40 -21.32 -15.04
N LYS A 15 -6.75 -22.11 -16.03
CA LYS A 15 -8.02 -21.97 -16.76
C LYS A 15 -9.26 -22.24 -15.89
N GLU A 16 -9.10 -22.94 -14.78
CA GLU A 16 -10.18 -23.25 -13.84
C GLU A 16 -10.46 -22.08 -12.89
N ASP A 17 -9.58 -21.07 -12.82
CA ASP A 17 -9.75 -19.95 -11.93
C ASP A 17 -10.74 -18.93 -12.47
N VAL A 18 -11.49 -18.35 -11.53
CA VAL A 18 -12.39 -17.23 -11.75
C VAL A 18 -11.86 -16.04 -10.94
N PHE A 19 -11.39 -15.04 -11.65
CA PHE A 19 -10.81 -13.84 -11.03
C PHE A 19 -11.85 -12.74 -10.88
N LEU A 20 -12.09 -12.25 -9.65
CA LEU A 20 -12.92 -11.08 -9.41
C LEU A 20 -12.07 -9.81 -9.43
N CYS A 21 -12.34 -8.95 -10.40
CA CYS A 21 -11.71 -7.66 -10.60
C CYS A 21 -12.70 -6.53 -10.26
N ILE A 22 -12.44 -5.80 -9.19
CA ILE A 22 -13.31 -4.74 -8.67
C ILE A 22 -12.85 -3.36 -9.15
N PRO A 23 -11.53 -3.02 -9.13
CA PRO A 23 -11.07 -1.72 -9.56
C PRO A 23 -11.38 -1.43 -11.05
N PRO A 24 -11.57 -0.16 -11.40
CA PRO A 24 -11.83 0.21 -12.79
C PRO A 24 -10.72 -0.24 -13.75
N LEU A 25 -11.06 -0.65 -14.97
CA LEU A 25 -10.10 -1.16 -15.96
C LEU A 25 -9.08 -0.12 -16.46
N TYR A 26 -9.25 1.15 -16.18
CA TYR A 26 -8.19 2.14 -16.43
C TYR A 26 -7.02 2.02 -15.42
N HIS A 27 -7.25 1.40 -14.26
CA HIS A 27 -6.19 1.12 -13.30
C HIS A 27 -5.28 0.00 -13.81
N THR A 28 -3.96 0.21 -13.75
CA THR A 28 -2.99 -0.75 -14.31
C THR A 28 -3.12 -2.14 -13.70
N GLY A 29 -3.30 -2.23 -12.39
CA GLY A 29 -3.50 -3.50 -11.69
C GLY A 29 -4.73 -4.26 -12.19
N ALA A 30 -5.87 -3.56 -12.37
CA ALA A 30 -7.09 -4.20 -12.88
C ALA A 30 -6.88 -4.79 -14.29
N LYS A 31 -6.29 -4.02 -15.20
CA LYS A 31 -5.98 -4.50 -16.55
C LYS A 31 -5.11 -5.75 -16.55
N MET A 32 -4.11 -5.74 -15.72
CA MET A 32 -3.13 -6.81 -15.66
C MET A 32 -3.76 -8.12 -15.21
N HIS A 33 -4.57 -8.10 -14.16
CA HIS A 33 -5.29 -9.30 -13.70
C HIS A 33 -6.33 -9.78 -14.70
N TRP A 34 -7.02 -8.86 -15.36
CA TRP A 34 -7.93 -9.21 -16.44
C TRP A 34 -7.19 -9.89 -17.60
N PHE A 35 -6.07 -9.32 -18.06
CA PHE A 35 -5.23 -9.96 -19.07
C PHE A 35 -4.63 -11.29 -18.59
N GLY A 36 -4.31 -11.42 -17.30
CA GLY A 36 -3.87 -12.68 -16.69
C GLY A 36 -4.90 -13.80 -16.87
N SER A 37 -6.17 -13.48 -16.62
CA SER A 37 -7.28 -14.42 -16.82
C SER A 37 -7.42 -14.83 -18.28
N LEU A 38 -7.28 -13.89 -19.24
CA LEU A 38 -7.30 -14.21 -20.67
C LEU A 38 -6.12 -15.09 -21.09
N ILE A 39 -4.92 -14.84 -20.54
CA ILE A 39 -3.72 -15.64 -20.86
C ILE A 39 -3.85 -17.05 -20.32
N SER A 40 -4.41 -17.24 -19.12
CA SER A 40 -4.61 -18.55 -18.52
C SER A 40 -5.79 -19.32 -19.14
N GLY A 41 -6.64 -18.64 -19.93
CA GLY A 41 -7.91 -19.21 -20.43
C GLY A 41 -8.99 -19.31 -19.35
N GLY A 42 -8.80 -18.63 -18.22
CA GLY A 42 -9.75 -18.57 -17.12
C GLY A 42 -10.84 -17.51 -17.32
N LYS A 43 -11.74 -17.41 -16.35
CA LYS A 43 -12.82 -16.40 -16.31
C LYS A 43 -12.39 -15.18 -15.52
N ALA A 44 -12.71 -13.98 -16.02
CA ALA A 44 -12.63 -12.74 -15.27
C ALA A 44 -14.03 -12.15 -15.06
N VAL A 45 -14.36 -11.83 -13.83
CA VAL A 45 -15.60 -11.17 -13.44
C VAL A 45 -15.29 -9.71 -13.12
N LEU A 46 -15.99 -8.78 -13.76
CA LEU A 46 -15.86 -7.34 -13.50
C LEU A 46 -17.03 -6.90 -12.62
N LEU A 47 -16.72 -6.44 -11.42
CA LEU A 47 -17.72 -5.94 -10.47
C LEU A 47 -17.67 -4.42 -10.40
N LYS A 48 -18.80 -3.78 -10.61
CA LYS A 48 -18.98 -2.36 -10.35
C LYS A 48 -19.62 -2.18 -8.98
N GLY A 49 -18.86 -1.64 -8.04
CA GLY A 49 -19.31 -1.40 -6.67
C GLY A 49 -18.42 -2.14 -5.67
N VAL A 50 -18.36 -1.61 -4.45
CA VAL A 50 -17.41 -2.06 -3.44
C VAL A 50 -18.08 -2.43 -2.11
N LYS A 51 -19.42 -2.44 -2.06
CA LYS A 51 -20.14 -2.84 -0.84
C LYS A 51 -19.84 -4.30 -0.52
N PRO A 52 -19.62 -4.63 0.77
CA PRO A 52 -19.34 -5.99 1.21
C PRO A 52 -20.28 -7.05 0.65
N GLU A 53 -21.60 -6.79 0.68
CA GLU A 53 -22.61 -7.73 0.19
C GLU A 53 -22.48 -7.97 -1.32
N PHE A 54 -22.15 -6.93 -2.12
CA PHE A 54 -21.97 -7.08 -3.57
C PHE A 54 -20.77 -7.93 -3.91
N ILE A 55 -19.67 -7.75 -3.15
CA ILE A 55 -18.45 -8.54 -3.32
C ILE A 55 -18.74 -10.00 -2.98
N LEU A 56 -19.31 -10.26 -1.81
CA LEU A 56 -19.57 -11.62 -1.33
C LEU A 56 -20.63 -12.36 -2.17
N ASP A 57 -21.70 -11.66 -2.59
CA ASP A 57 -22.70 -12.20 -3.51
C ASP A 57 -22.06 -12.59 -4.85
N THR A 58 -21.21 -11.71 -5.40
CA THR A 58 -20.56 -11.98 -6.67
C THR A 58 -19.58 -13.16 -6.56
N VAL A 59 -18.80 -13.22 -5.46
CA VAL A 59 -17.89 -14.36 -5.21
C VAL A 59 -18.69 -15.66 -5.14
N SER A 60 -19.81 -15.67 -4.44
CA SER A 60 -20.67 -16.83 -4.28
C SER A 60 -21.31 -17.25 -5.60
N ARG A 61 -21.98 -16.32 -6.29
CA ARG A 61 -22.72 -16.58 -7.53
C ARG A 61 -21.83 -16.96 -8.69
N GLU A 62 -20.74 -16.23 -8.91
CA GLU A 62 -19.82 -16.43 -10.03
C GLU A 62 -18.73 -17.46 -9.75
N LYS A 63 -18.73 -18.01 -8.53
CA LYS A 63 -17.73 -19.00 -8.05
C LYS A 63 -16.29 -18.47 -8.15
N CYS A 64 -16.07 -17.20 -7.71
CA CYS A 64 -14.75 -16.61 -7.82
C CYS A 64 -13.75 -17.33 -6.89
N THR A 65 -12.57 -17.63 -7.44
CA THR A 65 -11.48 -18.35 -6.75
C THR A 65 -10.37 -17.41 -6.28
N ILE A 66 -10.20 -16.29 -6.97
CA ILE A 66 -9.22 -15.24 -6.68
C ILE A 66 -9.94 -13.91 -6.65
N VAL A 67 -9.75 -13.15 -5.59
CA VAL A 67 -10.35 -11.80 -5.44
C VAL A 67 -9.24 -10.79 -5.16
N TRP A 68 -9.21 -9.71 -5.95
CA TRP A 68 -8.35 -8.58 -5.67
C TRP A 68 -9.09 -7.52 -4.90
N LEU A 69 -8.62 -7.26 -3.68
CA LEU A 69 -9.16 -6.24 -2.79
C LEU A 69 -8.17 -5.08 -2.63
N LEU A 70 -8.69 -3.90 -2.36
CA LEU A 70 -7.94 -2.84 -1.72
C LEU A 70 -8.06 -2.99 -0.20
N VAL A 71 -7.09 -2.44 0.53
CA VAL A 71 -7.08 -2.51 2.01
C VAL A 71 -8.39 -2.01 2.63
N PRO A 72 -8.98 -0.86 2.23
CA PRO A 72 -10.26 -0.43 2.77
C PRO A 72 -11.40 -1.43 2.55
N TRP A 73 -11.47 -2.06 1.37
CA TRP A 73 -12.56 -3.01 1.07
C TRP A 73 -12.46 -4.30 1.87
N ALA A 74 -11.22 -4.76 2.12
CA ALA A 74 -11.01 -5.89 3.02
C ALA A 74 -11.41 -5.53 4.45
N GLN A 75 -11.14 -4.30 4.89
CA GLN A 75 -11.57 -3.77 6.18
C GLN A 75 -13.09 -3.71 6.28
N ASP A 76 -13.75 -3.11 5.27
CA ASP A 76 -15.21 -2.97 5.21
C ASP A 76 -15.92 -4.33 5.27
N ILE A 77 -15.38 -5.36 4.60
CA ILE A 77 -15.91 -6.72 4.66
C ILE A 77 -15.86 -7.27 6.10
N LEU A 78 -14.72 -7.12 6.77
CA LEU A 78 -14.56 -7.59 8.15
C LEU A 78 -15.46 -6.82 9.12
N ASP A 79 -15.59 -5.51 8.94
CA ASP A 79 -16.44 -4.66 9.79
C ASP A 79 -17.93 -5.00 9.61
N ALA A 80 -18.36 -5.25 8.37
CA ALA A 80 -19.73 -5.69 8.08
C ALA A 80 -20.05 -7.09 8.67
N ILE A 81 -19.05 -7.97 8.75
CA ILE A 81 -19.21 -9.29 9.40
C ILE A 81 -19.30 -9.12 10.93
N ASP A 82 -18.40 -8.34 11.52
CA ASP A 82 -18.36 -8.16 12.98
C ASP A 82 -19.60 -7.40 13.50
N SER A 83 -20.14 -6.45 12.72
CA SER A 83 -21.39 -5.74 13.05
C SER A 83 -22.65 -6.59 12.83
N GLY A 84 -22.55 -7.73 12.15
CA GLY A 84 -23.69 -8.57 11.79
C GLY A 84 -24.49 -8.08 10.58
N GLU A 85 -24.03 -7.01 9.89
CA GLU A 85 -24.62 -6.54 8.62
C GLU A 85 -24.51 -7.62 7.55
N VAL A 86 -23.40 -8.35 7.54
CA VAL A 86 -23.16 -9.49 6.66
C VAL A 86 -23.14 -10.79 7.46
N THR A 87 -23.92 -11.77 6.99
CA THR A 87 -23.95 -13.14 7.52
C THR A 87 -23.30 -14.09 6.51
N LEU A 88 -22.11 -14.60 6.82
CA LEU A 88 -21.31 -15.44 5.89
C LEU A 88 -22.01 -16.71 5.42
N SER A 89 -22.87 -17.32 6.26
CA SER A 89 -23.62 -18.53 5.90
C SER A 89 -24.60 -18.37 4.73
N LYS A 90 -24.86 -17.13 4.30
CA LYS A 90 -25.68 -16.85 3.12
C LYS A 90 -24.91 -16.99 1.79
N TYR A 91 -23.57 -17.13 1.86
CA TYR A 91 -22.70 -17.13 0.68
C TYR A 91 -21.91 -18.44 0.60
N GLU A 92 -21.78 -18.97 -0.62
CA GLU A 92 -20.87 -20.09 -0.92
C GLU A 92 -19.50 -19.52 -1.27
N LEU A 93 -18.55 -19.64 -0.32
CA LEU A 93 -17.22 -19.04 -0.42
C LEU A 93 -16.08 -20.07 -0.36
N SER A 94 -16.38 -21.36 -0.30
CA SER A 94 -15.39 -22.43 -0.13
C SER A 94 -14.38 -22.52 -1.28
N GLN A 95 -14.78 -22.07 -2.48
CA GLN A 95 -13.92 -22.03 -3.65
C GLN A 95 -12.96 -20.83 -3.68
N TRP A 96 -13.19 -19.80 -2.85
CA TRP A 96 -12.31 -18.64 -2.76
C TRP A 96 -10.99 -19.02 -2.10
N ARG A 97 -9.98 -19.25 -2.92
CA ARG A 97 -8.67 -19.76 -2.46
C ARG A 97 -7.64 -18.68 -2.15
N LEU A 98 -7.73 -17.52 -2.81
CA LEU A 98 -6.73 -16.46 -2.71
C LEU A 98 -7.37 -15.08 -2.56
N MET A 99 -7.00 -14.39 -1.48
CA MET A 99 -7.15 -12.95 -1.35
C MET A 99 -5.87 -12.28 -1.82
N HIS A 100 -5.91 -11.62 -2.96
CA HIS A 100 -4.86 -10.71 -3.40
C HIS A 100 -5.21 -9.29 -2.94
N ILE A 101 -4.28 -8.62 -2.27
CA ILE A 101 -4.52 -7.29 -1.69
C ILE A 101 -3.33 -6.38 -1.98
N GLY A 102 -3.59 -5.11 -2.28
CA GLY A 102 -2.49 -4.21 -2.64
C GLY A 102 -2.93 -2.77 -2.85
N ALA A 103 -2.16 -2.07 -3.69
CA ALA A 103 -2.24 -0.66 -4.01
C ALA A 103 -1.86 0.31 -2.86
N GLN A 104 -1.65 -0.19 -1.65
CA GLN A 104 -1.11 0.53 -0.49
C GLN A 104 -0.48 -0.46 0.49
N PRO A 105 0.32 -0.02 1.49
CA PRO A 105 0.83 -0.89 2.54
C PRO A 105 -0.30 -1.66 3.23
N VAL A 106 -0.09 -2.95 3.47
CA VAL A 106 -1.09 -3.84 4.06
C VAL A 106 -0.78 -4.02 5.54
N PRO A 107 -1.68 -3.55 6.46
CA PRO A 107 -1.46 -3.68 7.89
C PRO A 107 -1.42 -5.15 8.33
N PRO A 108 -0.43 -5.60 9.11
CA PRO A 108 -0.38 -6.94 9.65
C PRO A 108 -1.63 -7.32 10.46
N SER A 109 -2.20 -6.37 11.20
CA SER A 109 -3.43 -6.54 11.97
C SER A 109 -4.64 -6.92 11.10
N LEU A 110 -4.74 -6.33 9.90
CA LEU A 110 -5.80 -6.66 8.95
C LEU A 110 -5.71 -8.13 8.51
N ILE A 111 -4.53 -8.60 8.18
CA ILE A 111 -4.33 -9.99 7.75
C ILE A 111 -4.56 -10.97 8.89
N ALA A 112 -4.12 -10.63 10.11
CA ALA A 112 -4.40 -11.44 11.29
C ALA A 112 -5.91 -11.56 11.56
N ARG A 113 -6.68 -10.47 11.40
CA ARG A 113 -8.14 -10.47 11.51
C ARG A 113 -8.79 -11.26 10.36
N TRP A 114 -8.32 -11.08 9.13
CA TRP A 114 -8.78 -11.82 7.95
C TRP A 114 -8.66 -13.34 8.14
N LYS A 115 -7.50 -13.79 8.63
CA LYS A 115 -7.26 -15.22 8.88
C LYS A 115 -8.15 -15.85 9.94
N LYS A 116 -8.66 -15.06 10.90
CA LYS A 116 -9.64 -15.57 11.88
C LYS A 116 -10.98 -15.87 11.23
N VAL A 117 -11.37 -15.06 10.24
CA VAL A 117 -12.65 -15.21 9.53
C VAL A 117 -12.54 -16.19 8.35
N PHE A 118 -11.43 -16.14 7.62
CA PHE A 118 -11.15 -16.92 6.43
C PHE A 118 -9.86 -17.73 6.57
N PRO A 119 -9.80 -18.75 7.44
CA PRO A 119 -8.55 -19.47 7.77
C PRO A 119 -7.92 -20.21 6.58
N ASN A 120 -8.72 -20.59 5.59
CA ASN A 120 -8.29 -21.36 4.43
C ASN A 120 -7.86 -20.47 3.23
N HIS A 121 -8.11 -19.15 3.28
CA HIS A 121 -7.67 -18.27 2.21
C HIS A 121 -6.15 -18.13 2.23
N LYS A 122 -5.53 -18.31 1.08
CA LYS A 122 -4.17 -17.83 0.86
C LYS A 122 -4.19 -16.31 0.74
N TYR A 123 -3.07 -15.71 1.07
CA TYR A 123 -2.85 -14.28 1.01
C TYR A 123 -1.65 -13.98 0.12
N ASP A 124 -1.76 -13.01 -0.75
CA ASP A 124 -0.63 -12.45 -1.47
C ASP A 124 -0.77 -10.93 -1.58
N THR A 125 0.36 -10.26 -1.64
CA THR A 125 0.48 -8.85 -1.99
C THR A 125 1.63 -8.65 -2.94
N ASN A 126 1.57 -7.59 -3.73
CA ASN A 126 2.62 -7.24 -4.66
C ASN A 126 2.88 -5.74 -4.67
N TYR A 127 4.01 -5.38 -5.21
CA TYR A 127 4.43 -4.00 -5.38
C TYR A 127 4.73 -3.70 -6.84
N GLY A 128 4.39 -2.51 -7.24
CA GLY A 128 4.73 -1.90 -8.51
C GLY A 128 4.07 -0.55 -8.69
N LEU A 129 4.43 0.12 -9.77
CA LEU A 129 4.02 1.47 -10.13
C LEU A 129 3.42 1.47 -11.54
N SER A 130 2.77 2.56 -11.93
CA SER A 130 2.37 2.76 -13.34
C SER A 130 3.57 2.74 -14.26
N GLU A 131 4.70 3.26 -13.81
CA GLU A 131 6.00 3.30 -14.48
C GLU A 131 6.62 1.93 -14.72
N SER A 132 6.16 0.91 -13.99
CA SER A 132 6.54 -0.50 -14.17
C SER A 132 5.40 -1.34 -14.77
N ILE A 133 4.37 -0.70 -15.32
CA ILE A 133 3.13 -1.30 -15.84
C ILE A 133 2.34 -2.03 -14.74
N GLY A 134 2.29 -1.45 -13.55
CA GLY A 134 1.55 -1.98 -12.40
C GLY A 134 2.36 -2.95 -11.55
N PRO A 135 1.67 -3.73 -10.71
CA PRO A 135 2.32 -4.66 -9.79
C PRO A 135 3.07 -5.76 -10.55
N GLY A 136 3.89 -6.52 -9.83
CA GLY A 136 4.69 -7.59 -10.40
C GLY A 136 6.20 -7.41 -10.27
N CYS A 137 6.65 -6.21 -9.84
CA CYS A 137 8.09 -5.99 -9.58
C CYS A 137 8.57 -6.77 -8.36
N VAL A 138 7.74 -6.78 -7.32
CA VAL A 138 8.02 -7.47 -6.04
C VAL A 138 6.75 -8.20 -5.62
N HIS A 139 6.90 -9.41 -5.12
CA HIS A 139 5.82 -10.26 -4.62
C HIS A 139 6.13 -10.87 -3.27
N LEU A 140 5.15 -10.89 -2.38
CA LEU A 140 5.26 -11.59 -1.11
C LEU A 140 5.31 -13.11 -1.35
N GLY A 141 4.39 -13.60 -2.17
CA GLY A 141 4.20 -15.03 -2.40
C GLY A 141 3.25 -15.66 -1.37
N MET A 142 2.39 -16.52 -1.87
CA MET A 142 1.25 -17.08 -1.13
C MET A 142 1.63 -17.92 0.12
N ASP A 143 2.86 -18.36 0.22
CA ASP A 143 3.33 -19.23 1.31
C ASP A 143 4.13 -18.46 2.38
N ASN A 144 4.28 -17.14 2.26
CA ASN A 144 5.08 -16.29 3.15
C ASN A 144 4.20 -15.41 4.07
N ILE A 145 3.13 -15.96 4.57
CA ILE A 145 2.20 -15.20 5.42
C ILE A 145 2.79 -14.79 6.77
N ASP A 146 3.86 -15.40 7.20
CA ASP A 146 4.67 -15.01 8.36
C ASP A 146 5.44 -13.70 8.14
N LYS A 147 5.61 -13.29 6.87
CA LYS A 147 6.24 -12.03 6.44
C LYS A 147 5.23 -10.93 6.13
N VAL A 148 4.04 -10.97 6.73
CA VAL A 148 3.04 -9.91 6.56
C VAL A 148 3.62 -8.54 6.92
N GLY A 149 3.34 -7.54 6.06
CA GLY A 149 3.95 -6.21 6.13
C GLY A 149 5.09 -6.03 5.11
N ALA A 150 5.74 -7.12 4.68
CA ALA A 150 6.65 -7.07 3.54
C ALA A 150 5.87 -6.97 2.22
N ILE A 151 6.45 -6.29 1.24
CA ILE A 151 6.00 -6.36 -0.15
C ILE A 151 6.56 -7.58 -0.89
N GLY A 152 7.56 -8.23 -0.31
CA GLY A 152 8.12 -9.50 -0.79
C GLY A 152 9.51 -9.42 -1.38
N LYS A 153 9.75 -10.23 -2.42
CA LYS A 153 11.03 -10.35 -3.15
C LYS A 153 10.83 -10.02 -4.62
N ALA A 154 11.93 -9.85 -5.36
CA ALA A 154 11.88 -9.60 -6.79
C ALA A 154 10.97 -10.59 -7.52
N GLY A 155 10.02 -10.08 -8.28
CA GLY A 155 9.11 -10.87 -9.11
C GLY A 155 9.83 -11.55 -10.26
N PHE A 156 9.13 -12.49 -10.93
CA PHE A 156 9.70 -13.22 -12.07
C PHE A 156 10.15 -12.29 -13.20
N GLY A 157 11.43 -12.36 -13.55
CA GLY A 157 12.05 -11.52 -14.59
C GLY A 157 12.38 -10.09 -14.13
N TRP A 158 12.22 -9.77 -12.85
CA TRP A 158 12.59 -8.50 -12.26
C TRP A 158 13.87 -8.57 -11.46
N LYS A 159 14.53 -7.42 -11.32
CA LYS A 159 15.64 -7.20 -10.41
C LYS A 159 15.29 -6.03 -9.50
N VAL A 160 15.71 -6.11 -8.25
CA VAL A 160 15.52 -5.06 -7.25
C VAL A 160 16.85 -4.73 -6.60
N LYS A 161 17.02 -3.49 -6.18
CA LYS A 161 18.09 -3.04 -5.30
C LYS A 161 17.58 -1.88 -4.45
N ILE A 162 18.20 -1.68 -3.30
CA ILE A 162 17.96 -0.52 -2.43
C ILE A 162 19.23 0.31 -2.42
N VAL A 163 19.13 1.62 -2.66
CA VAL A 163 20.29 2.49 -2.85
C VAL A 163 20.23 3.72 -1.93
N ASP A 164 21.42 4.22 -1.57
CA ASP A 164 21.60 5.50 -0.91
C ASP A 164 21.40 6.69 -1.89
N ASP A 165 21.49 7.92 -1.38
CA ASP A 165 21.36 9.14 -2.21
C ASP A 165 22.47 9.30 -3.26
N LYS A 166 23.58 8.56 -3.13
CA LYS A 166 24.68 8.53 -4.11
C LYS A 166 24.48 7.44 -5.16
N GLY A 167 23.42 6.61 -5.02
CA GLY A 167 23.11 5.50 -5.92
C GLY A 167 23.85 4.20 -5.62
N ASN A 168 24.60 4.11 -4.50
CA ASN A 168 25.25 2.90 -4.05
C ASN A 168 24.23 1.96 -3.37
N THR A 169 24.34 0.66 -3.60
CA THR A 169 23.53 -0.32 -2.90
C THR A 169 23.83 -0.29 -1.41
N VAL A 170 22.80 -0.14 -0.58
CA VAL A 170 22.90 -0.15 0.88
C VAL A 170 23.09 -1.59 1.40
N LYS A 171 23.53 -1.73 2.64
CA LYS A 171 23.60 -3.03 3.31
C LYS A 171 22.18 -3.48 3.71
N ARG A 172 22.02 -4.79 3.88
CA ARG A 172 20.80 -5.34 4.48
C ARG A 172 20.50 -4.68 5.82
N GLY A 173 19.23 -4.39 6.04
CA GLY A 173 18.80 -3.68 7.23
C GLY A 173 18.92 -2.16 7.16
N GLU A 174 19.62 -1.61 6.19
CA GLU A 174 19.67 -0.16 5.97
C GLU A 174 18.52 0.29 5.06
N VAL A 175 18.03 1.51 5.33
CA VAL A 175 16.97 2.13 4.53
C VAL A 175 17.58 2.88 3.36
N GLY A 176 17.01 2.70 2.18
CA GLY A 176 17.36 3.43 0.96
C GLY A 176 16.21 3.48 -0.03
N GLU A 177 16.44 4.08 -1.19
CA GLU A 177 15.44 4.14 -2.26
C GLU A 177 15.36 2.80 -3.00
N LEU A 178 14.15 2.25 -3.11
CA LEU A 178 13.88 1.05 -3.89
C LEU A 178 14.02 1.35 -5.38
N CYS A 179 14.86 0.58 -6.06
CA CYS A 179 15.01 0.62 -7.51
C CYS A 179 14.64 -0.73 -8.12
N VAL A 180 13.91 -0.70 -9.23
CA VAL A 180 13.49 -1.91 -9.95
C VAL A 180 13.94 -1.86 -11.39
N LYS A 181 14.24 -3.03 -11.96
CA LYS A 181 14.65 -3.22 -13.36
C LYS A 181 14.00 -4.46 -13.92
N GLY A 182 13.30 -4.33 -15.05
CA GLY A 182 12.64 -5.46 -15.68
C GLY A 182 11.90 -5.07 -16.96
N PRO A 183 11.32 -6.04 -17.65
CA PRO A 183 10.67 -5.81 -18.95
C PRO A 183 9.43 -4.92 -18.92
N GLY A 184 8.88 -4.68 -17.71
CA GLY A 184 7.72 -3.81 -17.52
C GLY A 184 8.08 -2.34 -17.26
N VAL A 185 9.36 -1.98 -17.11
CA VAL A 185 9.75 -0.58 -16.91
C VAL A 185 9.37 0.25 -18.13
N MET A 186 8.76 1.40 -17.90
CA MET A 186 8.35 2.35 -18.94
C MET A 186 9.53 2.79 -19.80
N THR A 187 9.25 3.21 -21.03
CA THR A 187 10.27 3.80 -21.92
C THR A 187 10.60 5.23 -21.50
N CYS A 188 9.59 6.04 -21.19
CA CYS A 188 9.74 7.43 -20.79
C CYS A 188 8.42 8.01 -20.27
N TYR A 189 8.47 9.18 -19.65
CA TYR A 189 7.32 10.05 -19.49
C TYR A 189 7.05 10.80 -20.80
N TYR A 190 5.79 10.87 -21.20
CA TYR A 190 5.41 11.49 -22.46
C TYR A 190 5.70 12.99 -22.43
N ARG A 191 6.53 13.46 -23.37
CA ARG A 191 6.97 14.85 -23.52
C ARG A 191 7.64 15.46 -22.28
N ASP A 192 8.18 14.61 -21.37
CA ASP A 192 8.91 15.06 -20.20
C ASP A 192 10.27 14.34 -20.09
N PRO A 193 11.25 14.77 -20.88
CA PRO A 193 12.59 14.17 -20.85
C PRO A 193 13.32 14.43 -19.53
N LYS A 194 13.01 15.53 -18.84
CA LYS A 194 13.63 15.87 -17.55
C LYS A 194 13.19 14.85 -16.48
N ALA A 195 11.89 14.70 -16.26
CA ALA A 195 11.37 13.72 -15.30
C ALA A 195 11.80 12.29 -15.69
N THR A 196 11.90 11.98 -16.98
CA THR A 196 12.40 10.68 -17.45
C THR A 196 13.84 10.43 -17.02
N ALA A 197 14.74 11.41 -17.22
CA ALA A 197 16.15 11.27 -16.85
C ALA A 197 16.36 11.22 -15.32
N GLU A 198 15.53 11.91 -14.56
CA GLU A 198 15.54 11.85 -13.09
C GLU A 198 15.14 10.46 -12.55
N THR A 199 14.17 9.82 -13.22
CA THR A 199 13.52 8.59 -12.77
C THR A 199 14.17 7.32 -13.35
N LEU A 200 14.67 7.37 -14.60
CA LEU A 200 15.28 6.23 -15.29
C LEU A 200 16.78 6.45 -15.45
N LYS A 201 17.59 5.58 -14.79
CA LYS A 201 19.05 5.63 -14.87
C LYS A 201 19.61 4.22 -15.13
N ASP A 202 20.34 4.03 -16.20
CA ASP A 202 20.95 2.75 -16.60
C ASP A 202 19.97 1.56 -16.65
N GLY A 203 18.74 1.85 -17.07
CA GLY A 203 17.65 0.87 -17.13
C GLY A 203 17.04 0.50 -15.79
N TRP A 204 17.40 1.22 -14.71
CA TRP A 204 16.75 1.13 -13.41
C TRP A 204 15.70 2.23 -13.26
N LEU A 205 14.54 1.86 -12.79
CA LEU A 205 13.49 2.76 -12.35
C LEU A 205 13.73 3.09 -10.87
N PHE A 206 14.02 4.35 -10.57
CA PHE A 206 14.08 4.90 -9.22
C PHE A 206 12.66 5.23 -8.79
N THR A 207 12.14 4.47 -7.82
CA THR A 207 10.70 4.47 -7.54
C THR A 207 10.22 5.64 -6.70
N GLY A 208 11.14 6.30 -6.01
CA GLY A 208 10.81 7.30 -4.98
C GLY A 208 10.21 6.70 -3.72
N ASP A 209 10.19 5.37 -3.57
CA ASP A 209 9.76 4.68 -2.36
C ASP A 209 10.99 4.24 -1.56
N MET A 210 11.01 4.57 -0.27
CA MET A 210 12.05 4.14 0.66
C MET A 210 11.72 2.74 1.15
N ALA A 211 12.72 1.87 1.18
CA ALA A 211 12.57 0.48 1.55
C ALA A 211 13.75 -0.03 2.37
N GLN A 212 13.54 -1.16 3.02
CA GLN A 212 14.52 -1.91 3.78
C GLN A 212 14.38 -3.39 3.47
N GLU A 213 15.50 -4.12 3.35
CA GLU A 213 15.52 -5.57 3.15
C GLU A 213 15.86 -6.27 4.47
N ASP A 214 15.08 -7.30 4.85
CA ASP A 214 15.37 -8.12 6.03
C ASP A 214 16.45 -9.20 5.74
N GLU A 215 16.83 -9.95 6.80
CA GLU A 215 17.82 -11.01 6.72
C GLU A 215 17.46 -12.11 5.70
N ASP A 216 16.16 -12.36 5.51
CA ASP A 216 15.66 -13.37 4.59
C ASP A 216 15.48 -12.83 3.16
N GLY A 217 15.78 -11.56 2.91
CA GLY A 217 15.67 -10.90 1.61
C GLY A 217 14.27 -10.41 1.27
N PHE A 218 13.37 -10.28 2.27
CA PHE A 218 12.07 -9.64 2.07
C PHE A 218 12.18 -8.13 2.21
N ILE A 219 11.50 -7.43 1.31
CA ILE A 219 11.50 -5.97 1.21
C ILE A 219 10.28 -5.43 1.94
N TYR A 220 10.51 -4.44 2.79
CA TYR A 220 9.49 -3.67 3.50
C TYR A 220 9.54 -2.24 3.01
N LEU A 221 8.40 -1.68 2.63
CA LEU A 221 8.30 -0.24 2.37
C LEU A 221 8.34 0.50 3.70
N VAL A 222 9.15 1.55 3.72
CA VAL A 222 9.31 2.40 4.90
C VAL A 222 8.48 3.67 4.74
N ASP A 223 8.62 4.35 3.60
CA ASP A 223 7.84 5.53 3.24
C ASP A 223 8.06 5.96 1.78
N ARG A 224 7.46 7.07 1.38
CA ARG A 224 7.82 7.82 0.18
C ARG A 224 9.00 8.74 0.47
N LYS A 225 10.01 8.77 -0.42
CA LYS A 225 11.17 9.66 -0.28
C LYS A 225 10.77 11.12 -0.04
N LYS A 226 9.77 11.61 -0.77
CA LYS A 226 9.21 12.97 -0.64
C LYS A 226 8.38 13.21 0.62
N ASP A 227 7.99 12.15 1.31
CA ASP A 227 7.17 12.22 2.51
C ASP A 227 8.00 12.07 3.80
N VAL A 228 9.27 11.67 3.68
CA VAL A 228 10.21 11.62 4.80
C VAL A 228 10.31 13.00 5.44
N ILE A 229 10.16 13.04 6.77
CA ILE A 229 10.25 14.26 7.57
C ILE A 229 11.66 14.33 8.14
N ILE A 230 12.36 15.43 7.88
CA ILE A 230 13.71 15.64 8.39
C ILE A 230 13.63 16.54 9.61
N SER A 231 13.69 15.94 10.80
CA SER A 231 13.55 16.63 12.08
C SER A 231 14.83 16.57 12.88
N GLY A 232 15.48 17.72 13.06
CA GLY A 232 16.74 17.81 13.83
C GLY A 232 17.87 16.95 13.25
N GLY A 233 17.86 16.68 11.94
CA GLY A 233 18.83 15.82 11.26
C GLY A 233 18.48 14.34 11.24
N GLU A 234 17.38 13.92 11.87
CA GLU A 234 16.88 12.55 11.87
C GLU A 234 15.78 12.37 10.82
N ASN A 235 15.82 11.25 10.10
CA ASN A 235 14.76 10.89 9.17
C ASN A 235 13.61 10.22 9.92
N LEU A 236 12.45 10.87 9.91
CA LEU A 236 11.19 10.29 10.40
C LEU A 236 10.38 9.77 9.23
N TYR A 237 9.89 8.56 9.39
CA TYR A 237 9.08 7.90 8.37
C TYR A 237 7.61 7.92 8.82
N PRO A 238 6.77 8.80 8.22
CA PRO A 238 5.36 8.95 8.54
C PRO A 238 4.58 7.63 8.67
N VAL A 239 4.78 6.70 7.75
CA VAL A 239 4.07 5.40 7.75
C VAL A 239 4.26 4.64 9.05
N GLN A 240 5.45 4.66 9.65
CA GLN A 240 5.71 3.97 10.92
C GLN A 240 4.94 4.59 12.09
N ILE A 241 4.77 5.90 12.07
CA ILE A 241 4.00 6.63 13.09
C ILE A 241 2.51 6.41 12.87
N GLU A 242 2.06 6.44 11.61
CA GLU A 242 0.68 6.17 11.21
C GLU A 242 0.23 4.76 11.61
N ASP A 243 1.04 3.74 11.33
CA ASP A 243 0.73 2.34 11.68
C ASP A 243 0.62 2.15 13.20
N PHE A 244 1.50 2.81 13.95
CA PHE A 244 1.41 2.81 15.41
C PHE A 244 0.10 3.47 15.88
N LEU A 245 -0.22 4.65 15.36
CA LEU A 245 -1.42 5.40 15.75
C LEU A 245 -2.71 4.67 15.36
N ARG A 246 -2.76 3.98 14.21
CA ARG A 246 -3.91 3.15 13.80
C ARG A 246 -4.24 2.02 14.77
N SER A 247 -3.32 1.63 15.64
CA SER A 247 -3.60 0.63 16.68
C SER A 247 -4.37 1.18 17.87
N HIS A 248 -4.65 2.49 17.91
CA HIS A 248 -5.45 3.11 18.97
C HIS A 248 -6.95 2.98 18.66
N ASP A 249 -7.74 2.51 19.63
CA ASP A 249 -9.15 2.15 19.46
C ASP A 249 -10.04 3.31 18.96
N ALA A 250 -9.74 4.55 19.34
CA ALA A 250 -10.51 5.73 18.94
C ALA A 250 -10.17 6.24 17.53
N ILE A 251 -9.06 5.80 16.93
CA ILE A 251 -8.61 6.30 15.64
C ILE A 251 -9.28 5.51 14.51
N ARG A 252 -9.96 6.23 13.62
CA ARG A 252 -10.49 5.70 12.36
C ARG A 252 -9.39 5.64 11.31
N ASP A 253 -8.67 6.77 11.14
CA ASP A 253 -7.54 6.87 10.22
C ASP A 253 -6.59 7.99 10.67
N VAL A 254 -5.36 7.97 10.13
CA VAL A 254 -4.33 8.94 10.45
C VAL A 254 -3.42 9.19 9.25
N ALA A 255 -3.00 10.44 9.10
CA ALA A 255 -1.96 10.85 8.17
C ALA A 255 -0.93 11.70 8.91
N VAL A 256 0.35 11.37 8.76
CA VAL A 256 1.45 12.14 9.36
C VAL A 256 2.16 12.93 8.27
N ILE A 257 2.37 14.22 8.53
CA ILE A 257 3.09 15.15 7.63
C ILE A 257 4.14 15.95 8.40
N GLY A 258 5.17 16.43 7.70
CA GLY A 258 6.11 17.40 8.22
C GLY A 258 5.50 18.80 8.23
N LEU A 259 5.56 19.48 9.35
CA LEU A 259 5.31 20.92 9.44
C LEU A 259 6.63 21.67 9.62
N PRO A 260 6.76 22.89 9.06
CA PRO A 260 7.96 23.70 9.26
C PRO A 260 8.20 23.99 10.74
N ASP A 261 9.45 23.86 11.17
CA ASP A 261 9.91 24.26 12.50
C ASP A 261 11.23 25.02 12.39
N GLN A 262 11.33 26.15 13.09
CA GLN A 262 12.52 27.02 13.01
C GLN A 262 13.80 26.38 13.56
N ARG A 263 13.66 25.47 14.54
CA ARG A 263 14.79 24.84 15.21
C ARG A 263 15.16 23.49 14.60
N LEU A 264 14.15 22.69 14.27
CA LEU A 264 14.34 21.31 13.83
C LEU A 264 14.25 21.12 12.30
N GLY A 265 13.93 22.20 11.57
CA GLY A 265 13.63 22.15 10.14
C GLY A 265 12.18 21.71 9.90
N GLU A 266 11.84 20.51 10.31
CA GLU A 266 10.47 19.99 10.31
C GLU A 266 10.13 19.31 11.63
N ILE A 267 8.84 19.26 11.95
CA ILE A 267 8.27 18.46 13.04
C ILE A 267 7.17 17.57 12.50
N ALA A 268 7.03 16.38 13.05
CA ALA A 268 5.93 15.49 12.70
C ALA A 268 4.60 16.00 13.29
N ALA A 269 3.57 16.14 12.45
CA ALA A 269 2.20 16.39 12.85
C ALA A 269 1.30 15.23 12.42
N ALA A 270 0.53 14.68 13.34
CA ALA A 270 -0.46 13.65 13.07
C ALA A 270 -1.83 14.29 12.88
N ILE A 271 -2.39 14.14 11.67
CA ILE A 271 -3.76 14.49 11.35
C ILE A 271 -4.59 13.24 11.57
N ILE A 272 -5.56 13.29 12.48
CA ILE A 272 -6.29 12.13 12.99
C ILE A 272 -7.79 12.30 12.73
N GLU A 273 -8.37 11.31 12.08
CA GLU A 273 -9.80 11.14 11.97
C GLU A 273 -10.28 10.15 13.04
N LEU A 274 -11.13 10.62 13.95
CA LEU A 274 -11.67 9.78 15.02
C LEU A 274 -12.87 8.96 14.54
N LYS A 275 -13.11 7.83 15.18
CA LYS A 275 -14.37 7.08 15.03
C LYS A 275 -15.53 7.88 15.64
N PRO A 276 -16.73 7.86 15.05
CA PRO A 276 -17.84 8.69 15.49
C PRO A 276 -18.20 8.54 16.98
N ASP A 277 -18.12 7.32 17.52
CA ASP A 277 -18.56 7.00 18.89
C ASP A 277 -17.39 6.87 19.89
N HIS A 278 -16.19 7.31 19.50
CA HIS A 278 -14.97 7.20 20.31
C HIS A 278 -14.28 8.57 20.45
N PRO A 279 -14.83 9.49 21.28
CA PRO A 279 -14.16 10.76 21.53
C PRO A 279 -12.79 10.51 22.17
N CYS A 280 -11.80 11.29 21.77
CA CYS A 280 -10.44 11.19 22.28
C CYS A 280 -9.81 12.59 22.26
N THR A 281 -9.00 12.91 23.26
CA THR A 281 -8.33 14.21 23.37
C THR A 281 -6.90 14.15 22.81
N GLU A 282 -6.31 15.33 22.58
CA GLU A 282 -4.91 15.42 22.17
C GLU A 282 -3.97 14.83 23.23
N GLU A 283 -4.26 15.07 24.51
CA GLU A 283 -3.48 14.57 25.65
C GLU A 283 -3.49 13.05 25.72
N GLU A 284 -4.62 12.41 25.44
CA GLU A 284 -4.73 10.95 25.42
C GLU A 284 -3.91 10.36 24.27
N ILE A 285 -3.97 10.94 23.08
CA ILE A 285 -3.14 10.51 21.94
C ILE A 285 -1.66 10.74 22.24
N MET A 286 -1.30 11.89 22.80
CA MET A 286 0.09 12.18 23.17
C MET A 286 0.61 11.22 24.27
N ALA A 287 -0.24 10.85 25.24
CA ALA A 287 0.08 9.82 26.23
C ALA A 287 0.29 8.45 25.59
N PHE A 288 -0.56 8.06 24.62
CA PHE A 288 -0.38 6.85 23.86
C PHE A 288 0.96 6.85 23.08
N CYS A 289 1.33 7.99 22.50
CA CYS A 289 2.60 8.18 21.79
C CYS A 289 3.84 8.04 22.67
N GLN A 290 3.72 8.03 24.01
CA GLN A 290 4.86 7.76 24.89
C GLN A 290 5.47 6.36 24.68
N LYS A 291 4.72 5.43 24.10
CA LYS A 291 5.20 4.10 23.71
C LYS A 291 6.15 4.13 22.51
N LEU A 292 6.13 5.21 21.72
CA LEU A 292 7.09 5.41 20.62
C LEU A 292 8.44 5.93 21.15
N PRO A 293 9.55 5.61 20.47
CA PRO A 293 10.83 6.29 20.68
C PRO A 293 10.64 7.80 20.61
N ARG A 294 11.33 8.54 21.48
CA ARG A 294 11.13 9.99 21.64
C ARG A 294 11.18 10.77 20.33
N TYR A 295 12.13 10.45 19.46
CA TYR A 295 12.31 11.13 18.18
C TYR A 295 11.19 10.87 17.16
N LYS A 296 10.43 9.76 17.31
CA LYS A 296 9.29 9.42 16.45
C LYS A 296 7.95 9.98 16.92
N ARG A 297 7.90 10.59 18.12
CA ARG A 297 6.64 11.10 18.65
C ARG A 297 6.20 12.34 17.88
N PRO A 298 4.93 12.38 17.42
CA PRO A 298 4.40 13.60 16.83
C PRO A 298 4.52 14.77 17.81
N HIS A 299 4.86 15.93 17.29
CA HIS A 299 4.91 17.17 18.07
C HIS A 299 3.56 17.88 18.08
N LYS A 300 2.68 17.54 17.16
CA LYS A 300 1.36 18.13 17.01
C LYS A 300 0.33 17.08 16.63
N ILE A 301 -0.83 17.15 17.28
CA ILE A 301 -2.02 16.36 16.94
C ILE A 301 -3.07 17.32 16.38
N ILE A 302 -3.71 16.94 15.29
CA ILE A 302 -4.77 17.71 14.63
C ILE A 302 -5.93 16.76 14.34
N PHE A 303 -7.09 17.00 14.93
CA PHE A 303 -8.30 16.24 14.59
C PHE A 303 -8.97 16.87 13.38
N ALA A 304 -9.05 16.12 12.27
CA ALA A 304 -9.67 16.56 11.02
C ALA A 304 -9.96 15.38 10.09
N ASP A 305 -10.83 15.61 9.11
CA ASP A 305 -11.07 14.67 8.02
C ASP A 305 -9.82 14.51 7.13
N ILE A 306 -9.56 13.29 6.69
CA ILE A 306 -8.39 12.96 5.86
C ILE A 306 -8.81 12.89 4.40
N PRO A 307 -8.32 13.81 3.52
CA PRO A 307 -8.67 13.81 2.12
C PRO A 307 -8.12 12.58 1.39
N ARG A 308 -8.98 11.99 0.56
CA ARG A 308 -8.63 10.83 -0.27
C ARG A 308 -8.93 11.09 -1.73
N ASN A 309 -8.14 10.49 -2.60
CA ASN A 309 -8.41 10.50 -4.03
C ASN A 309 -9.51 9.47 -4.39
N PRO A 310 -10.02 9.46 -5.64
CA PRO A 310 -11.06 8.51 -6.07
C PRO A 310 -10.69 7.02 -5.93
N THR A 311 -9.40 6.69 -5.76
CA THR A 311 -8.94 5.32 -5.51
C THR A 311 -8.74 5.02 -4.03
N GLY A 312 -9.17 5.92 -3.11
CA GLY A 312 -9.11 5.75 -1.66
C GLY A 312 -7.75 6.05 -1.01
N LYS A 313 -6.75 6.50 -1.78
CA LYS A 313 -5.43 6.85 -1.23
C LYS A 313 -5.45 8.22 -0.55
N ILE A 314 -4.81 8.33 0.60
CA ILE A 314 -4.62 9.59 1.32
C ILE A 314 -3.85 10.60 0.47
N GLU A 315 -4.36 11.83 0.39
CA GLU A 315 -3.75 12.93 -0.37
C GLU A 315 -2.90 13.84 0.54
N LYS A 316 -1.75 13.33 1.04
CA LYS A 316 -0.81 14.13 1.85
C LYS A 316 -0.44 15.50 1.24
N PRO A 317 -0.31 15.67 -0.09
CA PRO A 317 -0.10 16.99 -0.68
C PRO A 317 -1.19 18.00 -0.35
N LYS A 318 -2.46 17.58 -0.28
CA LYS A 318 -3.56 18.46 0.14
C LYS A 318 -3.43 18.86 1.61
N LEU A 319 -3.08 17.90 2.49
CA LEU A 319 -2.85 18.17 3.91
C LEU A 319 -1.69 19.16 4.10
N ARG A 320 -0.58 18.98 3.38
CA ARG A 320 0.53 19.95 3.43
C ARG A 320 0.10 21.34 2.99
N LYS A 321 -0.68 21.46 1.91
CA LYS A 321 -1.19 22.74 1.46
C LYS A 321 -2.06 23.43 2.52
N ILE A 322 -2.87 22.68 3.24
CA ILE A 322 -3.75 23.19 4.31
C ILE A 322 -2.93 23.67 5.52
N TYR A 323 -1.96 22.86 5.97
CA TYR A 323 -1.32 23.05 7.27
C TYR A 323 0.07 23.70 7.22
N CYS A 324 0.76 23.68 6.07
CA CYS A 324 2.09 24.28 5.90
C CYS A 324 2.08 25.66 5.20
N GLY A 325 0.95 26.05 4.58
CA GLY A 325 0.88 27.24 3.74
C GLY A 325 1.63 27.11 2.41
N GLU A 326 1.55 28.13 1.53
CA GLU A 326 2.14 28.08 0.19
C GLU A 326 3.68 28.07 0.16
N SER A 327 4.35 28.44 1.25
CA SER A 327 5.82 28.60 1.30
C SER A 327 6.63 27.30 1.18
N LEU A 328 6.05 26.12 1.41
CA LEU A 328 6.74 24.83 1.31
C LEU A 328 6.45 24.06 0.02
N VAL A 329 5.37 24.38 -0.67
CA VAL A 329 5.05 23.76 -1.96
C VAL A 329 6.11 24.09 -3.02
N ALA A 330 6.78 25.24 -2.89
CA ALA A 330 7.83 25.70 -3.80
C ALA A 330 9.16 24.93 -3.64
N LYS A 331 9.49 24.39 -2.46
CA LYS A 331 10.76 23.67 -2.24
C LYS A 331 10.78 22.24 -2.81
N GLN A 332 9.61 21.64 -2.99
CA GLN A 332 9.49 20.24 -3.49
C GLN A 332 9.41 20.15 -5.01
N ASN A 333 9.21 21.27 -5.72
CA ASN A 333 9.25 21.31 -7.19
C ASN A 333 10.65 21.58 -7.75
N HIS A 334 11.67 21.73 -6.91
CA HIS A 334 13.05 22.07 -7.28
C HIS A 334 14.10 21.15 -6.63
N GLY A 335 13.71 19.97 -6.17
CA GLY A 335 14.59 18.93 -5.65
C GLY A 335 14.63 17.71 -6.56
#